data_43b66fcdbe51ac58bd0d9d4a067becaf
#
_entry.id   43b66fcdbe51ac58bd0d9d4a067becaf
#
_cell.length_a   1.000
_cell.length_b   1.000
_cell.length_c   1.000
_cell.angle_alpha   90.00
_cell.angle_beta   90.00
_cell.angle_gamma   90.00
#
_symmetry.space_group_name_H-M   'P 1'
#
loop_
_entity.id
_entity.type
_entity.pdbx_description
1 polymer ?
#
loop_
_entity_poly.entity_id
_entity_poly.type
_entity_poly.pdbx_seq_one_letter_code
_entity_poly.pdbx_strand_id
1 'polypeptide(L)'
;KAYMDVHDSRIISMAETPYRNVIESLEGEMVVGDIEGVIENGKVLIAAANPDLMESYIEEHDIVILGNRYESQLCAIEMGAQCIVVCDGAKVSYTITKLAENKGCTIIKTPYDTYTVARLINQSMPVRYFMSTENLVTFTPDDYVDEIRQVMASLRHRDFPILDEEGNFVGMISRRNLL
;
A
#
# COMPACT_ATOMS: atom_id res chain seq x y z
N LYS A 1 10.89 -4.41 -4.23
CA LYS A 1 10.30 -4.15 -5.56
C LYS A 1 8.89 -4.69 -5.52
N ALA A 2 7.90 -3.82 -5.40
CA ALA A 2 6.52 -4.18 -5.66
C ALA A 2 6.39 -4.45 -7.16
N TYR A 3 6.38 -5.70 -7.57
CA TYR A 3 6.06 -6.10 -8.93
C TYR A 3 4.57 -6.39 -9.02
N MET A 4 3.91 -5.65 -9.87
CA MET A 4 2.63 -6.07 -10.41
C MET A 4 2.94 -7.16 -11.45
N ASP A 5 2.67 -8.42 -11.11
CA ASP A 5 2.72 -9.49 -12.10
C ASP A 5 1.50 -9.34 -13.01
N VAL A 6 1.73 -9.05 -14.28
CA VAL A 6 0.66 -8.84 -15.28
C VAL A 6 -0.16 -10.12 -15.53
N HIS A 7 0.33 -11.26 -15.11
CA HIS A 7 -0.32 -12.56 -15.25
C HIS A 7 -1.00 -13.07 -13.98
N ASP A 8 -0.75 -12.45 -12.84
CA ASP A 8 -1.43 -12.77 -11.59
C ASP A 8 -2.26 -11.55 -11.16
N SER A 9 -3.58 -11.70 -11.15
CA SER A 9 -4.52 -10.67 -10.66
C SER A 9 -4.39 -10.37 -9.16
N ARG A 10 -3.38 -10.94 -8.52
CA ARG A 10 -3.03 -10.74 -7.12
C ARG A 10 -2.18 -9.46 -7.00
N ILE A 11 -2.85 -8.42 -6.60
CA ILE A 11 -2.23 -7.11 -6.41
C ILE A 11 -1.58 -7.06 -5.04
N ILE A 12 -0.25 -7.00 -5.01
CA ILE A 12 0.62 -6.44 -3.96
C ILE A 12 0.30 -6.90 -2.52
N SER A 13 1.27 -7.56 -1.92
CA SER A 13 1.30 -7.74 -0.47
C SER A 13 1.49 -6.38 0.21
N MET A 14 0.50 -5.92 0.94
CA MET A 14 0.64 -4.82 1.88
C MET A 14 1.26 -5.37 3.17
N ALA A 15 2.29 -4.71 3.69
CA ALA A 15 2.91 -5.07 4.96
C ALA A 15 3.14 -3.82 5.80
N GLU A 16 2.88 -3.94 7.09
CA GLU A 16 3.07 -2.87 8.09
C GLU A 16 2.52 -1.50 7.65
N THR A 17 1.38 -1.52 6.97
CA THR A 17 0.72 -0.31 6.50
C THR A 17 -0.30 0.16 7.54
N PRO A 18 -0.15 1.37 8.11
CA PRO A 18 -1.13 1.90 9.06
C PRO A 18 -2.51 2.06 8.41
N TYR A 19 -3.57 1.65 9.11
CA TYR A 19 -4.94 1.86 8.63
C TYR A 19 -5.27 3.34 8.41
N ARG A 20 -4.69 4.25 9.20
CA ARG A 20 -4.79 5.70 8.99
C ARG A 20 -4.38 6.10 7.57
N ASN A 21 -3.26 5.56 7.05
CA ASN A 21 -2.80 5.86 5.69
C ASN A 21 -3.78 5.35 4.63
N VAL A 22 -4.38 4.16 4.86
CA VAL A 22 -5.39 3.60 3.95
C VAL A 22 -6.62 4.50 3.90
N ILE A 23 -7.11 4.92 5.07
CA ILE A 23 -8.25 5.82 5.19
C ILE A 23 -8.00 7.14 4.48
N GLU A 24 -6.82 7.77 4.70
CA GLU A 24 -6.46 9.01 4.04
C GLU A 24 -6.35 8.86 2.52
N SER A 25 -5.70 7.79 2.04
CA SER A 25 -5.52 7.54 0.60
C SER A 25 -6.84 7.25 -0.13
N LEU A 26 -7.81 6.69 0.57
CA LEU A 26 -9.11 6.29 0.01
C LEU A 26 -10.26 7.25 0.35
N GLU A 27 -9.98 8.39 1.00
CA GLU A 27 -11.02 9.27 1.57
C GLU A 27 -12.07 8.47 2.36
N GLY A 28 -11.56 7.48 3.11
CA GLY A 28 -12.38 6.46 3.74
C GLY A 28 -12.85 6.83 5.14
N GLU A 29 -13.73 5.99 5.63
CA GLU A 29 -14.25 6.01 7.00
C GLU A 29 -14.09 4.62 7.61
N MET A 30 -13.55 4.53 8.82
CA MET A 30 -13.50 3.26 9.54
C MET A 30 -14.87 2.94 10.15
N VAL A 31 -15.41 1.79 9.79
CA VAL A 31 -16.69 1.29 10.31
C VAL A 31 -16.45 0.31 11.46
N VAL A 32 -15.44 -0.56 11.32
CA VAL A 32 -15.01 -1.52 12.33
C VAL A 32 -13.50 -1.56 12.35
N GLY A 33 -12.92 -1.64 13.53
CA GLY A 33 -11.47 -1.80 13.73
C GLY A 33 -10.84 -0.67 14.54
N ASP A 34 -9.51 -0.65 14.56
CA ASP A 34 -8.70 0.35 15.24
C ASP A 34 -7.92 1.16 14.22
N ILE A 35 -8.14 2.47 14.18
CA ILE A 35 -7.45 3.39 13.26
C ILE A 35 -5.95 3.47 13.50
N GLU A 36 -5.51 3.20 14.72
CA GLU A 36 -4.08 3.12 15.08
C GLU A 36 -3.47 1.75 14.78
N GLY A 37 -4.28 0.80 14.34
CA GLY A 37 -3.82 -0.53 13.92
C GLY A 37 -3.04 -0.49 12.61
N VAL A 38 -2.39 -1.61 12.32
CA VAL A 38 -1.51 -1.78 11.17
C VAL A 38 -1.90 -3.05 10.42
N ILE A 39 -1.91 -2.99 9.10
CA ILE A 39 -1.99 -4.17 8.24
C ILE A 39 -0.63 -4.87 8.33
N GLU A 40 -0.58 -6.04 8.97
CA GLU A 40 0.69 -6.74 9.20
C GLU A 40 1.23 -7.36 7.91
N ASN A 41 0.40 -8.10 7.20
CA ASN A 41 0.73 -8.74 5.92
C ASN A 41 -0.57 -9.16 5.24
N GLY A 42 -0.70 -8.99 3.95
CA GLY A 42 -1.88 -9.42 3.21
C GLY A 42 -1.81 -9.06 1.73
N LYS A 43 -2.45 -9.89 0.93
CA LYS A 43 -2.66 -9.59 -0.50
C LYS A 43 -3.88 -8.68 -0.63
N VAL A 44 -3.90 -7.87 -1.65
CA VAL A 44 -5.06 -7.05 -2.01
C VAL A 44 -5.80 -7.72 -3.14
N LEU A 45 -7.07 -8.02 -2.92
CA LEU A 45 -7.95 -8.72 -3.86
C LEU A 45 -9.16 -7.87 -4.19
N ILE A 46 -9.65 -7.97 -5.43
CA ILE A 46 -10.95 -7.43 -5.84
C ILE A 46 -11.96 -8.58 -5.88
N ALA A 47 -12.95 -8.52 -5.01
CA ALA A 47 -14.02 -9.51 -4.95
C ALA A 47 -15.12 -9.21 -5.99
N ALA A 48 -14.83 -9.50 -7.26
CA ALA A 48 -15.76 -9.28 -8.38
C ALA A 48 -16.56 -10.53 -8.76
N ALA A 49 -16.32 -11.67 -8.11
CA ALA A 49 -16.95 -12.95 -8.39
C ALA A 49 -18.17 -13.21 -7.48
N ASN A 50 -18.84 -14.34 -7.70
CA ASN A 50 -19.84 -14.85 -6.78
C ASN A 50 -19.14 -15.47 -5.53
N PRO A 51 -19.85 -15.63 -4.40
CA PRO A 51 -19.24 -16.15 -3.16
C PRO A 51 -18.56 -17.50 -3.31
N ASP A 52 -19.17 -18.46 -4.01
CA ASP A 52 -18.62 -19.81 -4.20
C ASP A 52 -17.22 -19.77 -4.87
N LEU A 53 -17.03 -18.84 -5.80
CA LEU A 53 -15.74 -18.65 -6.45
C LEU A 53 -14.76 -17.84 -5.56
N MET A 54 -15.29 -16.89 -4.79
CA MET A 54 -14.48 -16.10 -3.86
C MET A 54 -13.80 -16.97 -2.79
N GLU A 55 -14.48 -17.99 -2.28
CA GLU A 55 -13.93 -18.95 -1.32
C GLU A 55 -12.68 -19.67 -1.84
N SER A 56 -12.53 -19.79 -3.15
CA SER A 56 -11.39 -20.48 -3.75
C SER A 56 -10.09 -19.68 -3.81
N TYR A 57 -10.16 -18.34 -3.64
CA TYR A 57 -8.99 -17.46 -3.78
C TYR A 57 -8.75 -16.46 -2.66
N ILE A 58 -9.72 -16.27 -1.75
CA ILE A 58 -9.51 -15.46 -0.54
C ILE A 58 -8.76 -16.32 0.48
N GLU A 59 -7.65 -15.80 0.96
CA GLU A 59 -6.84 -16.40 2.00
C GLU A 59 -6.95 -15.60 3.30
N GLU A 60 -6.61 -16.23 4.40
CA GLU A 60 -6.54 -15.57 5.70
C GLU A 60 -5.59 -14.36 5.64
N HIS A 61 -5.99 -13.26 6.28
CA HIS A 61 -5.28 -11.98 6.30
C HIS A 61 -5.30 -11.17 4.99
N ASP A 62 -6.03 -11.57 3.97
CA ASP A 62 -6.16 -10.76 2.75
C ASP A 62 -6.95 -9.46 3.00
N ILE A 63 -6.65 -8.45 2.18
CA ILE A 63 -7.42 -7.21 2.09
C ILE A 63 -8.35 -7.32 0.88
N VAL A 64 -9.67 -7.29 1.11
CA VAL A 64 -10.65 -7.55 0.06
C VAL A 64 -11.40 -6.28 -0.31
N ILE A 65 -11.24 -5.83 -1.54
CA ILE A 65 -11.98 -4.70 -2.13
C ILE A 65 -13.29 -5.24 -2.73
N LEU A 66 -14.42 -4.71 -2.28
CA LEU A 66 -15.74 -5.18 -2.68
C LEU A 66 -16.79 -4.07 -2.64
N GLY A 67 -17.96 -4.36 -3.19
CA GLY A 67 -19.08 -3.44 -3.23
C GLY A 67 -20.14 -3.74 -2.16
N ASN A 68 -21.39 -3.47 -2.53
CA ASN A 68 -22.55 -3.52 -1.63
C ASN A 68 -23.21 -4.90 -1.47
N ARG A 69 -22.67 -5.94 -2.09
CA ARG A 69 -23.26 -7.29 -2.01
C ARG A 69 -23.03 -7.87 -0.62
N TYR A 70 -24.12 -8.13 0.08
CA TYR A 70 -24.11 -8.71 1.42
C TYR A 70 -23.34 -10.04 1.47
N GLU A 71 -23.63 -10.93 0.52
CA GLU A 71 -23.03 -12.26 0.44
C GLU A 71 -21.51 -12.20 0.21
N SER A 72 -21.04 -11.22 -0.56
CA SER A 72 -19.60 -11.03 -0.78
C SER A 72 -18.90 -10.51 0.47
N GLN A 73 -19.54 -9.59 1.22
CA GLN A 73 -19.02 -9.10 2.50
C GLN A 73 -18.97 -10.22 3.53
N LEU A 74 -20.04 -11.01 3.62
CA LEU A 74 -20.12 -12.17 4.51
C LEU A 74 -19.01 -13.19 4.20
N CYS A 75 -18.87 -13.58 2.94
CA CYS A 75 -17.88 -14.54 2.47
C CYS A 75 -16.45 -14.06 2.82
N ALA A 76 -16.09 -12.83 2.48
CA ALA A 76 -14.75 -12.31 2.75
C ALA A 76 -14.40 -12.34 4.25
N ILE A 77 -15.34 -11.98 5.12
CA ILE A 77 -15.12 -12.00 6.57
C ILE A 77 -15.00 -13.45 7.08
N GLU A 78 -15.87 -14.37 6.61
CA GLU A 78 -15.83 -15.79 7.04
C GLU A 78 -14.55 -16.49 6.56
N MET A 79 -14.00 -16.10 5.41
CA MET A 79 -12.72 -16.62 4.90
C MET A 79 -11.50 -16.04 5.64
N GLY A 80 -11.68 -15.16 6.62
CA GLY A 80 -10.60 -14.65 7.46
C GLY A 80 -9.89 -13.43 6.89
N ALA A 81 -10.50 -12.67 5.97
CA ALA A 81 -9.95 -11.38 5.54
C ALA A 81 -9.67 -10.49 6.76
N GLN A 82 -8.46 -9.91 6.83
CA GLN A 82 -8.15 -8.97 7.91
C GLN A 82 -8.82 -7.61 7.70
N CYS A 83 -9.11 -7.26 6.46
CA CYS A 83 -9.76 -6.00 6.12
C CYS A 83 -10.64 -6.15 4.88
N ILE A 84 -11.84 -5.61 4.93
CA ILE A 84 -12.67 -5.38 3.74
C ILE A 84 -12.79 -3.88 3.47
N VAL A 85 -12.67 -3.49 2.20
CA VAL A 85 -12.89 -2.11 1.75
C VAL A 85 -14.19 -2.07 0.95
N VAL A 86 -15.21 -1.44 1.53
CA VAL A 86 -16.56 -1.32 0.96
C VAL A 86 -16.64 -0.06 0.11
N CYS A 87 -16.79 -0.22 -1.20
CA CYS A 87 -16.75 0.83 -2.21
C CYS A 87 -18.10 1.53 -2.45
N ASP A 88 -18.07 2.58 -3.26
CA ASP A 88 -19.27 3.34 -3.74
C ASP A 88 -20.10 3.95 -2.62
N GLY A 89 -19.50 4.25 -1.47
CA GLY A 89 -20.24 4.79 -0.30
C GLY A 89 -21.33 3.85 0.22
N ALA A 90 -21.26 2.56 -0.11
CA ALA A 90 -22.29 1.58 0.24
C ALA A 90 -22.45 1.44 1.75
N LYS A 91 -23.68 1.18 2.19
CA LYS A 91 -23.98 0.96 3.61
C LYS A 91 -23.56 -0.44 4.01
N VAL A 92 -22.93 -0.55 5.16
CA VAL A 92 -22.64 -1.82 5.80
C VAL A 92 -23.77 -2.15 6.79
N SER A 93 -24.33 -3.34 6.71
CA SER A 93 -25.42 -3.76 7.61
C SER A 93 -24.90 -4.02 9.02
N TYR A 94 -25.78 -3.86 10.01
CA TYR A 94 -25.47 -4.17 11.41
C TYR A 94 -24.95 -5.61 11.58
N THR A 95 -25.53 -6.57 10.87
CA THR A 95 -25.12 -7.98 10.95
C THR A 95 -23.66 -8.16 10.46
N ILE A 96 -23.29 -7.53 9.36
CA ILE A 96 -21.92 -7.56 8.85
C ILE A 96 -20.96 -6.87 9.83
N THR A 97 -21.34 -5.72 10.39
CA THR A 97 -20.54 -5.03 11.42
C THR A 97 -20.25 -5.92 12.61
N LYS A 98 -21.29 -6.60 13.14
CA LYS A 98 -21.12 -7.50 14.29
C LYS A 98 -20.30 -8.75 13.96
N LEU A 99 -20.45 -9.29 12.77
CA LEU A 99 -19.63 -10.41 12.33
C LEU A 99 -18.15 -10.01 12.24
N ALA A 100 -17.87 -8.86 11.64
CA ALA A 100 -16.51 -8.34 11.50
C ALA A 100 -15.85 -8.07 12.88
N GLU A 101 -16.58 -7.48 13.82
CA GLU A 101 -16.12 -7.31 15.21
C GLU A 101 -15.74 -8.66 15.83
N ASN A 102 -16.58 -9.67 15.68
CA ASN A 102 -16.36 -11.01 16.26
C ASN A 102 -15.19 -11.76 15.62
N LYS A 103 -14.96 -11.53 14.34
CA LYS A 103 -13.87 -12.18 13.55
C LYS A 103 -12.56 -11.38 13.55
N GLY A 104 -12.55 -10.18 14.11
CA GLY A 104 -11.38 -9.29 14.07
C GLY A 104 -11.10 -8.70 12.69
N CYS A 105 -12.11 -8.64 11.80
CA CYS A 105 -11.98 -8.07 10.48
C CYS A 105 -12.23 -6.56 10.51
N THR A 106 -11.31 -5.78 9.98
CA THR A 106 -11.48 -4.34 9.82
C THR A 106 -12.42 -4.04 8.65
N ILE A 107 -13.30 -3.05 8.80
CA ILE A 107 -14.15 -2.55 7.72
C ILE A 107 -13.86 -1.07 7.49
N ILE A 108 -13.42 -0.75 6.27
CA ILE A 108 -13.26 0.62 5.77
C ILE A 108 -14.30 0.84 4.67
N LYS A 109 -15.01 1.95 4.75
CA LYS A 109 -15.93 2.40 3.71
C LYS A 109 -15.32 3.58 2.95
N THR A 110 -15.47 3.62 1.64
CA THR A 110 -14.97 4.69 0.78
C THR A 110 -16.01 5.13 -0.25
N PRO A 111 -16.03 6.40 -0.66
CA PRO A 111 -16.88 6.86 -1.75
C PRO A 111 -16.41 6.36 -3.13
N TYR A 112 -15.17 5.91 -3.24
CA TYR A 112 -14.57 5.47 -4.50
C TYR A 112 -15.10 4.11 -4.96
N ASP A 113 -15.09 3.90 -6.29
CA ASP A 113 -15.34 2.61 -6.91
C ASP A 113 -14.17 1.62 -6.74
N THR A 114 -14.42 0.35 -7.02
CA THR A 114 -13.43 -0.73 -6.83
C THR A 114 -12.15 -0.55 -7.64
N TYR A 115 -12.24 -0.02 -8.85
CA TYR A 115 -11.07 0.24 -9.70
C TYR A 115 -10.20 1.37 -9.12
N THR A 116 -10.84 2.46 -8.71
CA THR A 116 -10.16 3.60 -8.08
C THR A 116 -9.47 3.16 -6.78
N VAL A 117 -10.15 2.38 -5.93
CA VAL A 117 -9.58 1.82 -4.71
C VAL A 117 -8.37 0.95 -5.01
N ALA A 118 -8.48 0.02 -5.95
CA ALA A 118 -7.38 -0.87 -6.33
C ALA A 118 -6.14 -0.10 -6.83
N ARG A 119 -6.35 1.01 -7.50
CA ARG A 119 -5.28 1.88 -7.99
C ARG A 119 -4.63 2.70 -6.86
N LEU A 120 -5.43 3.20 -5.92
CA LEU A 120 -4.97 4.12 -4.88
C LEU A 120 -4.43 3.42 -3.63
N ILE A 121 -4.90 2.21 -3.32
CA ILE A 121 -4.58 1.54 -2.06
C ILE A 121 -3.06 1.37 -1.85
N ASN A 122 -2.31 1.21 -2.93
CA ASN A 122 -0.85 1.10 -2.88
C ASN A 122 -0.15 2.38 -2.41
N GLN A 123 -0.81 3.53 -2.55
CA GLN A 123 -0.28 4.82 -2.12
C GLN A 123 -0.33 4.97 -0.59
N SER A 124 -1.07 4.11 0.10
CA SER A 124 -1.12 4.07 1.55
C SER A 124 0.13 3.44 2.19
N MET A 125 0.91 2.69 1.40
CA MET A 125 2.10 2.00 1.89
C MET A 125 3.20 2.99 2.28
N PRO A 126 3.86 2.78 3.43
CA PRO A 126 4.99 3.61 3.84
C PRO A 126 6.14 3.59 2.82
N VAL A 127 6.76 4.75 2.59
CA VAL A 127 7.86 4.90 1.62
C VAL A 127 9.04 3.96 1.89
N ARG A 128 9.22 3.49 3.13
CA ARG A 128 10.29 2.55 3.50
C ARG A 128 10.27 1.24 2.70
N TYR A 129 9.12 0.84 2.13
CA TYR A 129 9.00 -0.35 1.28
C TYR A 129 9.48 -0.11 -0.16
N PHE A 130 9.56 1.13 -0.56
CA PHE A 130 9.97 1.53 -1.92
C PHE A 130 11.35 2.15 -1.97
N MET A 131 11.85 2.67 -0.85
CA MET A 131 13.15 3.30 -0.80
C MET A 131 14.27 2.27 -0.97
N SER A 132 15.34 2.68 -1.64
CA SER A 132 16.59 1.93 -1.68
C SER A 132 17.37 2.19 -0.41
N THR A 133 17.82 1.15 0.27
CA THR A 133 18.62 1.21 1.51
C THR A 133 20.04 0.68 1.31
N GLU A 134 20.25 -0.05 0.22
CA GLU A 134 21.53 -0.65 -0.12
C GLU A 134 22.17 0.04 -1.32
N ASN A 135 23.49 0.08 -1.32
CA ASN A 135 24.29 0.68 -2.42
C ASN A 135 23.87 2.14 -2.73
N LEU A 136 23.52 2.90 -1.70
CA LEU A 136 23.29 4.33 -1.87
C LEU A 136 24.61 5.02 -2.20
N VAL A 137 24.63 5.69 -3.34
CA VAL A 137 25.75 6.54 -3.71
C VAL A 137 25.47 7.94 -3.18
N THR A 138 26.37 8.41 -2.32
CA THR A 138 26.32 9.73 -1.71
C THR A 138 27.60 10.48 -2.02
N PHE A 139 27.58 11.80 -1.93
CA PHE A 139 28.74 12.67 -2.08
C PHE A 139 28.90 13.55 -0.86
N THR A 140 30.06 14.15 -0.73
CA THR A 140 30.34 15.17 0.30
C THR A 140 30.34 16.56 -0.32
N PRO A 141 30.22 17.64 0.50
CA PRO A 141 30.28 19.01 -0.03
C PRO A 141 31.61 19.35 -0.72
N ASP A 142 32.68 18.63 -0.36
CA ASP A 142 34.04 18.90 -0.85
C ASP A 142 34.46 18.01 -2.03
N ASP A 143 33.57 17.10 -2.50
CA ASP A 143 33.85 16.24 -3.66
C ASP A 143 33.96 17.06 -4.94
N TYR A 144 34.88 16.68 -5.82
CA TYR A 144 35.10 17.36 -7.08
C TYR A 144 34.01 17.07 -8.10
N VAL A 145 33.55 18.12 -8.79
CA VAL A 145 32.48 18.05 -9.80
C VAL A 145 32.78 17.01 -10.90
N ASP A 146 34.04 16.89 -11.35
CA ASP A 146 34.37 15.93 -12.38
C ASP A 146 34.30 14.48 -11.95
N GLU A 147 34.62 14.19 -10.70
CA GLU A 147 34.45 12.86 -10.10
C GLU A 147 32.95 12.50 -9.98
N ILE A 148 32.15 13.45 -9.49
CA ILE A 148 30.68 13.29 -9.40
C ILE A 148 30.10 13.02 -10.79
N ARG A 149 30.52 13.73 -11.83
CA ARG A 149 30.08 13.52 -13.23
C ARG A 149 30.41 12.12 -13.74
N GLN A 150 31.59 11.58 -13.44
CA GLN A 150 31.99 10.24 -13.86
C GLN A 150 31.09 9.17 -13.18
N VAL A 151 30.85 9.31 -11.88
CA VAL A 151 29.96 8.42 -11.15
C VAL A 151 28.54 8.50 -11.70
N MET A 152 28.01 9.71 -11.90
CA MET A 152 26.68 9.92 -12.48
C MET A 152 26.55 9.36 -13.90
N ALA A 153 27.61 9.37 -14.70
CA ALA A 153 27.59 8.80 -16.05
C ALA A 153 27.46 7.29 -16.04
N SER A 154 28.01 6.61 -15.05
CA SER A 154 27.96 5.16 -14.90
C SER A 154 26.66 4.65 -14.29
N LEU A 155 25.90 5.49 -13.58
CA LEU A 155 24.69 5.13 -12.84
C LEU A 155 23.44 5.66 -13.54
N ARG A 156 22.30 4.97 -13.32
CA ARG A 156 20.99 5.40 -13.84
C ARG A 156 20.26 6.38 -12.92
N HIS A 157 20.81 6.67 -11.74
CA HIS A 157 20.22 7.60 -10.78
C HIS A 157 20.31 9.04 -11.28
N ARG A 158 19.36 9.88 -10.91
CA ARG A 158 19.31 11.29 -11.31
C ARG A 158 19.74 12.22 -10.21
N ASP A 159 19.43 11.87 -8.97
CA ASP A 159 19.60 12.67 -7.79
C ASP A 159 20.39 11.88 -6.75
N PHE A 160 21.31 12.54 -6.07
CA PHE A 160 22.23 11.94 -5.12
C PHE A 160 22.25 12.77 -3.84
N PRO A 161 22.15 12.14 -2.66
CA PRO A 161 22.28 12.84 -1.39
C PRO A 161 23.72 13.27 -1.14
N ILE A 162 23.87 14.46 -0.53
CA ILE A 162 25.14 14.97 -0.01
C ILE A 162 25.09 14.85 1.51
N LEU A 163 26.11 14.20 2.07
CA LEU A 163 26.27 13.99 3.48
C LEU A 163 27.53 14.72 3.96
N ASP A 164 27.50 15.23 5.19
CA ASP A 164 28.70 15.74 5.88
C ASP A 164 29.60 14.62 6.41
N GLU A 165 30.70 14.96 7.08
CA GLU A 165 31.64 14.00 7.64
C GLU A 165 31.03 13.14 8.75
N GLU A 166 30.00 13.65 9.45
CA GLU A 166 29.24 12.91 10.46
C GLU A 166 28.13 12.03 9.88
N GLY A 167 27.91 12.08 8.55
CA GLY A 167 26.87 11.31 7.85
C GLY A 167 25.48 11.97 7.87
N ASN A 168 25.38 13.24 8.28
CA ASN A 168 24.11 13.95 8.24
C ASN A 168 23.81 14.45 6.82
N PHE A 169 22.54 14.44 6.47
CA PHE A 169 22.06 14.97 5.20
C PHE A 169 22.20 16.52 5.15
N VAL A 170 22.96 17.03 4.17
CA VAL A 170 23.17 18.48 3.98
C VAL A 170 22.59 19.00 2.66
N GLY A 171 22.29 18.14 1.71
CA GLY A 171 21.70 18.56 0.45
C GLY A 171 21.55 17.47 -0.57
N MET A 172 21.13 17.88 -1.78
CA MET A 172 20.98 16.99 -2.94
C MET A 172 21.75 17.58 -4.12
N ILE A 173 22.39 16.74 -4.92
CA ILE A 173 22.92 17.13 -6.23
C ILE A 173 22.28 16.29 -7.32
N SER A 174 21.88 16.93 -8.39
CA SER A 174 21.31 16.27 -9.56
C SER A 174 22.17 16.48 -10.80
N ARG A 175 21.99 15.63 -11.82
CA ARG A 175 22.63 15.86 -13.13
C ARG A 175 22.35 17.24 -13.70
N ARG A 176 21.16 17.79 -13.41
CA ARG A 176 20.75 19.13 -13.87
C ARG A 176 21.59 20.25 -13.28
N ASN A 177 22.12 20.07 -12.06
CA ASN A 177 22.94 21.07 -11.39
C ASN A 177 24.36 21.12 -11.97
N LEU A 178 24.79 20.07 -12.69
CA LEU A 178 26.15 19.91 -13.22
C LEU A 178 26.23 20.12 -14.74
N LEU A 179 25.14 20.45 -15.40
CA LEU A 179 25.06 20.87 -16.80
C LEU A 179 25.08 22.37 -16.86
#